data_eb17983484efa7ba2a5be87e6eb35f76
#
_entry.id   eb17983484efa7ba2a5be87e6eb35f76
#
_cell.length_a   1.000
_cell.length_b   1.000
_cell.length_c   1.000
_cell.angle_alpha   90.00
_cell.angle_beta   90.00
_cell.angle_gamma   90.00
#
_symmetry.space_group_name_H-M   'P 1'
#
loop_
_entity.id
_entity.type
_entity.pdbx_description
1 polymer ?
#
loop_
_entity_poly.entity_id
_entity_poly.type
_entity_poly.pdbx_seq_one_letter_code
_entity_poly.pdbx_strand_id
1 'polypeptide(L)'
;VDALIIEGHEAGGHIGPVSTAVLAEQILPHTKEVPVFVAGGIGSGISMLHYLLMGASGIQLGTWFAVAEESPAHDNFKQALLKATAKDAIPTPQFDPRVPVIPVRAITNSGTTDFTTLQLGLIAQVERGAMTPREATPMSRRGVLTIRRNAVLSSGLTASRR
;
A
#
# COMPACT_ATOMS: atom_id res chain seq x y z
N VAL A 1 -18.06 8.70 -14.97
CA VAL A 1 -17.91 7.92 -13.73
C VAL A 1 -19.04 8.26 -12.80
N ASP A 2 -19.46 7.30 -11.97
CA ASP A 2 -20.63 7.45 -11.08
C ASP A 2 -20.21 7.85 -9.65
N ALA A 3 -18.94 7.67 -9.32
CA ALA A 3 -18.33 8.06 -8.05
C ALA A 3 -16.81 8.14 -8.18
N LEU A 4 -16.16 8.83 -7.24
CA LEU A 4 -14.72 8.89 -7.09
C LEU A 4 -14.29 8.32 -5.74
N ILE A 5 -13.14 7.66 -5.71
CA ILE A 5 -12.45 7.30 -4.48
C ILE A 5 -11.10 7.99 -4.51
N ILE A 6 -10.80 8.79 -3.49
CA ILE A 6 -9.51 9.46 -3.34
C ILE A 6 -8.67 8.77 -2.27
N GLU A 7 -7.42 8.50 -2.60
CA GLU A 7 -6.42 7.93 -1.70
C GLU A 7 -5.11 8.71 -1.80
N GLY A 8 -4.55 9.05 -0.67
CA GLY A 8 -3.28 9.78 -0.60
C GLY A 8 -2.10 8.90 -0.17
N HIS A 9 -1.16 9.52 0.53
CA HIS A 9 0.03 8.84 1.05
C HIS A 9 -0.30 7.75 2.08
N GLU A 10 -1.43 7.84 2.79
CA GLU A 10 -1.88 6.88 3.80
C GLU A 10 -2.60 5.66 3.19
N ALA A 11 -2.67 5.56 1.87
CA ALA A 11 -3.27 4.42 1.19
C ALA A 11 -2.67 3.07 1.62
N GLY A 12 -3.49 2.07 1.72
CA GLY A 12 -3.12 0.69 2.09
C GLY A 12 -2.82 -0.18 0.89
N GLY A 13 -1.98 0.27 -0.01
CA GLY A 13 -1.59 -0.42 -1.24
C GLY A 13 -0.67 0.50 -2.01
N HIS A 14 -0.94 0.77 -3.28
CA HIS A 14 -0.24 1.83 -4.01
C HIS A 14 -0.52 3.18 -3.33
N ILE A 15 0.55 3.92 -3.06
CA ILE A 15 0.46 5.20 -2.36
C ILE A 15 0.67 6.38 -3.28
N GLY A 16 -0.10 7.45 -3.05
CA GLY A 16 0.09 8.74 -3.70
C GLY A 16 1.16 9.59 -3.00
N PRO A 17 1.68 10.62 -3.66
CA PRO A 17 2.71 11.51 -3.10
C PRO A 17 2.14 12.56 -2.12
N VAL A 18 0.82 12.79 -2.16
CA VAL A 18 0.13 13.81 -1.34
C VAL A 18 -0.62 13.12 -0.20
N SER A 19 -0.64 13.71 1.00
CA SER A 19 -1.42 13.16 2.11
C SER A 19 -2.92 13.17 1.81
N THR A 20 -3.64 12.20 2.35
CA THR A 20 -5.09 12.06 2.13
C THR A 20 -5.86 13.30 2.60
N ALA A 21 -5.44 13.94 3.70
CA ALA A 21 -6.09 15.14 4.21
C ALA A 21 -5.94 16.33 3.24
N VAL A 22 -4.74 16.59 2.74
CA VAL A 22 -4.49 17.67 1.77
C VAL A 22 -5.24 17.41 0.46
N LEU A 23 -5.25 16.16 -0.01
CA LEU A 23 -5.98 15.77 -1.21
C LEU A 23 -7.50 15.98 -1.04
N ALA A 24 -8.04 15.65 0.15
CA ALA A 24 -9.44 15.87 0.48
C ALA A 24 -9.79 17.36 0.50
N GLU A 25 -8.96 18.22 1.09
CA GLU A 25 -9.14 19.68 1.07
C GLU A 25 -9.15 20.26 -0.35
N GLN A 26 -8.37 19.69 -1.26
CA GLN A 26 -8.31 20.15 -2.65
C GLN A 26 -9.49 19.66 -3.48
N ILE A 27 -10.00 18.47 -3.24
CA ILE A 27 -10.99 17.82 -4.12
C ILE A 27 -12.41 18.04 -3.63
N LEU A 28 -12.69 17.82 -2.35
CA LEU A 28 -14.07 17.81 -1.82
C LEU A 28 -14.83 19.13 -2.04
N PRO A 29 -14.24 20.33 -1.88
CA PRO A 29 -14.95 21.58 -2.13
C PRO A 29 -15.32 21.79 -3.60
N HIS A 30 -14.55 21.20 -4.53
CA HIS A 30 -14.65 21.48 -5.97
C HIS A 30 -15.35 20.38 -6.77
N THR A 31 -15.57 19.20 -6.18
CA THR A 31 -16.23 18.06 -6.85
C THR A 31 -17.62 17.87 -6.27
N LYS A 32 -18.66 18.33 -6.99
CA LYS A 32 -20.06 18.26 -6.53
C LYS A 32 -20.95 17.41 -7.46
N GLU A 33 -20.47 17.08 -8.65
CA GLU A 33 -21.24 16.37 -9.67
C GLU A 33 -21.36 14.88 -9.41
N VAL A 34 -20.41 14.32 -8.66
CA VAL A 34 -20.38 12.88 -8.30
C VAL A 34 -20.01 12.71 -6.83
N PRO A 35 -20.48 11.65 -6.16
CA PRO A 35 -20.08 11.34 -4.80
C PRO A 35 -18.58 11.02 -4.73
N VAL A 36 -17.92 11.57 -3.70
CA VAL A 36 -16.50 11.34 -3.43
C VAL A 36 -16.34 10.57 -2.11
N PHE A 37 -15.64 9.44 -2.17
CA PHE A 37 -15.28 8.64 -1.01
C PHE A 37 -13.80 8.85 -0.70
N VAL A 38 -13.46 8.87 0.60
CA VAL A 38 -12.08 9.01 1.07
C VAL A 38 -11.58 7.66 1.60
N ALA A 39 -10.38 7.27 1.20
CA ALA A 39 -9.76 6.01 1.62
C ALA A 39 -8.32 6.23 2.12
N GLY A 40 -7.82 5.26 2.89
CA GLY A 40 -6.45 5.25 3.41
C GLY A 40 -6.29 5.93 4.77
N GLY A 41 -5.69 5.23 5.72
CA GLY A 41 -5.35 5.76 7.05
C GLY A 41 -6.52 6.00 8.01
N ILE A 42 -7.75 5.63 7.65
CA ILE A 42 -8.93 5.84 8.49
C ILE A 42 -9.06 4.69 9.48
N GLY A 43 -8.76 4.98 10.75
CA GLY A 43 -8.70 3.98 11.82
C GLY A 43 -9.73 4.17 12.95
N SER A 44 -10.60 5.17 12.86
CA SER A 44 -11.58 5.46 13.91
C SER A 44 -12.83 6.17 13.40
N GLY A 45 -13.92 6.15 14.19
CA GLY A 45 -15.12 6.92 13.89
C GLY A 45 -14.87 8.43 13.86
N ILE A 46 -13.92 8.93 14.64
CA ILE A 46 -13.53 10.34 14.62
C ILE A 46 -12.87 10.71 13.28
N SER A 47 -11.96 9.87 12.79
CA SER A 47 -11.34 10.08 11.46
C SER A 47 -12.38 10.01 10.34
N MET A 48 -13.35 9.11 10.44
CA MET A 48 -14.49 9.05 9.53
C MET A 48 -15.30 10.34 9.55
N LEU A 49 -15.69 10.79 10.75
CA LEU A 49 -16.47 12.02 10.91
C LEU A 49 -15.74 13.23 10.35
N HIS A 50 -14.42 13.30 10.53
CA HIS A 50 -13.59 14.37 9.97
C HIS A 50 -13.80 14.52 8.46
N TYR A 51 -13.66 13.44 7.69
CA TYR A 51 -13.83 13.49 6.23
C TYR A 51 -15.29 13.73 5.81
N LEU A 52 -16.27 13.21 6.56
CA LEU A 52 -17.69 13.50 6.29
C LEU A 52 -17.99 15.00 6.48
N LEU A 53 -17.44 15.63 7.53
CA LEU A 53 -17.57 17.07 7.77
C LEU A 53 -16.87 17.92 6.68
N MET A 54 -15.80 17.40 6.07
CA MET A 54 -15.16 18.02 4.91
C MET A 54 -15.99 17.91 3.63
N GLY A 55 -17.07 17.14 3.63
CA GLY A 55 -17.97 16.97 2.48
C GLY A 55 -17.78 15.66 1.70
N ALA A 56 -17.05 14.69 2.23
CA ALA A 56 -17.01 13.36 1.65
C ALA A 56 -18.39 12.69 1.73
N SER A 57 -18.76 11.96 0.69
CA SER A 57 -20.00 11.17 0.62
C SER A 57 -19.92 9.88 1.46
N GLY A 58 -18.71 9.45 1.78
CA GLY A 58 -18.43 8.27 2.60
C GLY A 58 -16.94 8.00 2.70
N ILE A 59 -16.60 6.88 3.33
CA ILE A 59 -15.23 6.40 3.45
C ILE A 59 -15.10 4.97 2.95
N GLN A 60 -13.88 4.59 2.55
CA GLN A 60 -13.52 3.21 2.24
C GLN A 60 -12.51 2.70 3.25
N LEU A 61 -12.78 1.55 3.84
CA LEU A 61 -11.91 0.86 4.80
C LEU A 61 -11.41 -0.45 4.20
N GLY A 62 -10.09 -0.66 4.22
CA GLY A 62 -9.48 -1.92 3.80
C GLY A 62 -9.09 -2.80 5.00
N THR A 63 -8.15 -2.33 5.82
CA THR A 63 -7.55 -3.09 6.92
C THR A 63 -8.57 -3.55 7.95
N TRP A 64 -9.55 -2.72 8.30
CA TRP A 64 -10.63 -3.09 9.23
C TRP A 64 -11.40 -4.33 8.77
N PHE A 65 -11.80 -4.34 7.49
CA PHE A 65 -12.51 -5.48 6.91
C PHE A 65 -11.59 -6.68 6.67
N ALA A 66 -10.30 -6.45 6.41
CA ALA A 66 -9.33 -7.54 6.25
C ALA A 66 -9.13 -8.34 7.54
N VAL A 67 -9.23 -7.69 8.72
CA VAL A 67 -9.07 -8.35 10.04
C VAL A 67 -10.40 -8.81 10.66
N ALA A 68 -11.55 -8.50 10.07
CA ALA A 68 -12.84 -8.95 10.55
C ALA A 68 -12.92 -10.49 10.59
N GLU A 69 -13.73 -11.04 11.49
CA GLU A 69 -13.89 -12.49 11.63
C GLU A 69 -14.41 -13.12 10.34
N GLU A 70 -15.35 -12.46 9.66
CA GLU A 70 -15.97 -12.89 8.41
C GLU A 70 -15.04 -12.81 7.20
N SER A 71 -13.90 -12.11 7.31
CA SER A 71 -12.95 -12.00 6.22
C SER A 71 -12.34 -13.36 5.87
N PRO A 72 -12.27 -13.75 4.59
CA PRO A 72 -11.62 -14.99 4.15
C PRO A 72 -10.09 -14.93 4.23
N ALA A 73 -9.51 -13.84 4.72
CA ALA A 73 -8.07 -13.70 4.88
C ALA A 73 -7.54 -14.73 5.89
N HIS A 74 -6.36 -15.29 5.59
CA HIS A 74 -5.72 -16.29 6.45
C HIS A 74 -5.43 -15.73 7.84
N ASP A 75 -5.65 -16.51 8.91
CA ASP A 75 -5.51 -16.07 10.30
C ASP A 75 -4.14 -15.46 10.61
N ASN A 76 -3.06 -16.03 10.09
CA ASN A 76 -1.72 -15.48 10.28
C ASN A 76 -1.58 -14.06 9.71
N PHE A 77 -2.25 -13.78 8.58
CA PHE A 77 -2.29 -12.44 8.00
C PHE A 77 -3.08 -11.47 8.89
N LYS A 78 -4.26 -11.90 9.38
CA LYS A 78 -5.05 -11.11 10.34
C LYS A 78 -4.23 -10.82 11.61
N GLN A 79 -3.56 -11.83 12.16
CA GLN A 79 -2.73 -11.69 13.36
C GLN A 79 -1.53 -10.76 13.13
N ALA A 80 -0.90 -10.79 11.95
CA ALA A 80 0.17 -9.87 11.61
C ALA A 80 -0.32 -8.42 11.59
N LEU A 81 -1.50 -8.17 11.01
CA LEU A 81 -2.13 -6.84 10.99
C LEU A 81 -2.51 -6.36 12.40
N LEU A 82 -3.09 -7.24 13.22
CA LEU A 82 -3.52 -6.90 14.59
C LEU A 82 -2.35 -6.58 15.53
N LYS A 83 -1.17 -7.21 15.31
CA LYS A 83 0.04 -6.95 16.09
C LYS A 83 0.82 -5.74 15.60
N ALA A 84 0.65 -5.34 14.36
CA ALA A 84 1.38 -4.23 13.76
C ALA A 84 0.95 -2.88 14.36
N THR A 85 1.92 -2.01 14.50
CA THR A 85 1.71 -0.60 14.85
C THR A 85 1.84 0.28 13.60
N ALA A 86 1.49 1.55 13.72
CA ALA A 86 1.66 2.49 12.61
C ALA A 86 3.13 2.59 12.11
N LYS A 87 4.11 2.31 12.97
CA LYS A 87 5.54 2.32 12.62
C LYS A 87 5.95 1.13 11.74
N ASP A 88 5.19 0.05 11.78
CA ASP A 88 5.48 -1.16 11.01
C ASP A 88 4.94 -1.08 9.59
N ALA A 89 3.99 -0.15 9.34
CA ALA A 89 3.36 0.06 8.04
C ALA A 89 4.14 1.09 7.22
N ILE A 90 5.18 0.64 6.53
CA ILE A 90 6.11 1.49 5.78
C ILE A 90 5.80 1.51 4.28
N PRO A 91 6.06 2.63 3.59
CA PRO A 91 6.11 2.64 2.13
C PRO A 91 7.34 1.88 1.63
N THR A 92 7.20 1.11 0.56
CA THR A 92 8.37 0.53 -0.11
C THR A 92 9.19 1.64 -0.74
N PRO A 93 10.53 1.55 -0.68
CA PRO A 93 11.38 2.61 -1.19
C PRO A 93 11.36 2.69 -2.72
N GLN A 94 11.57 3.90 -3.23
CA GLN A 94 11.86 4.22 -4.62
C GLN A 94 13.26 4.83 -4.67
N PHE A 95 14.28 4.04 -4.98
CA PHE A 95 15.67 4.49 -4.93
C PHE A 95 16.14 5.23 -6.19
N ASP A 96 15.62 4.86 -7.35
CA ASP A 96 16.06 5.41 -8.62
C ASP A 96 14.88 5.66 -9.57
N PRO A 97 14.63 6.91 -9.99
CA PRO A 97 13.53 7.25 -10.90
C PRO A 97 13.68 6.61 -12.29
N ARG A 98 14.88 6.17 -12.68
CA ARG A 98 15.10 5.46 -13.95
C ARG A 98 14.50 4.05 -13.93
N VAL A 99 14.30 3.47 -12.73
CA VAL A 99 13.66 2.16 -12.52
C VAL A 99 12.37 2.38 -11.70
N PRO A 100 11.33 2.98 -12.29
CA PRO A 100 10.18 3.46 -11.56
C PRO A 100 9.32 2.30 -11.02
N VAL A 101 9.03 2.35 -9.73
CA VAL A 101 8.06 1.49 -9.05
C VAL A 101 7.14 2.39 -8.25
N ILE A 102 5.83 2.20 -8.39
CA ILE A 102 4.89 2.91 -7.52
C ILE A 102 5.05 2.36 -6.11
N PRO A 103 5.38 3.19 -5.11
CA PRO A 103 5.51 2.74 -3.74
C PRO A 103 4.22 2.08 -3.24
N VAL A 104 4.34 1.02 -2.47
CA VAL A 104 3.22 0.36 -1.81
C VAL A 104 3.42 0.37 -0.31
N ARG A 105 2.34 0.49 0.45
CA ARG A 105 2.38 0.34 1.90
C ARG A 105 2.37 -1.13 2.27
N ALA A 106 3.33 -1.53 3.07
CA ALA A 106 3.46 -2.90 3.55
C ALA A 106 3.89 -2.92 5.02
N ILE A 107 3.49 -3.97 5.74
CA ILE A 107 4.08 -4.27 7.05
C ILE A 107 5.50 -4.80 6.82
N THR A 108 6.46 -4.29 7.58
CA THR A 108 7.86 -4.73 7.54
C THR A 108 7.95 -6.23 7.75
N ASN A 109 8.57 -6.93 6.81
CA ASN A 109 8.80 -8.38 6.83
C ASN A 109 9.99 -8.75 5.94
N SER A 110 10.32 -10.05 5.85
CA SER A 110 11.43 -10.52 4.98
C SER A 110 11.22 -10.10 3.51
N GLY A 111 9.97 -10.12 3.02
CA GLY A 111 9.67 -9.71 1.64
C GLY A 111 9.96 -8.23 1.36
N THR A 112 9.81 -7.33 2.34
CA THR A 112 10.20 -5.92 2.18
C THR A 112 11.72 -5.77 2.11
N THR A 113 12.46 -6.58 2.87
CA THR A 113 13.93 -6.62 2.84
C THR A 113 14.42 -7.19 1.51
N ASP A 114 13.85 -8.30 1.05
CA ASP A 114 14.19 -8.94 -0.22
C ASP A 114 13.93 -7.98 -1.39
N PHE A 115 12.82 -7.24 -1.35
CA PHE A 115 12.50 -6.23 -2.36
C PHE A 115 13.52 -5.08 -2.39
N THR A 116 13.94 -4.60 -1.23
CA THR A 116 14.98 -3.56 -1.11
C THR A 116 16.29 -4.05 -1.72
N THR A 117 16.70 -5.26 -1.38
CA THR A 117 17.93 -5.89 -1.91
C THR A 117 17.85 -6.07 -3.43
N LEU A 118 16.69 -6.50 -3.94
CA LEU A 118 16.46 -6.64 -5.38
C LEU A 118 16.60 -5.29 -6.10
N GLN A 119 15.94 -4.24 -5.59
CA GLN A 119 16.03 -2.90 -6.20
C GLN A 119 17.47 -2.40 -6.27
N LEU A 120 18.19 -2.45 -5.15
CA LEU A 120 19.59 -2.00 -5.10
C LEU A 120 20.47 -2.81 -6.06
N GLY A 121 20.25 -4.12 -6.15
CA GLY A 121 20.96 -4.99 -7.10
C GLY A 121 20.68 -4.64 -8.57
N LEU A 122 19.44 -4.32 -8.92
CA LEU A 122 19.07 -3.90 -10.27
C LEU A 122 19.68 -2.53 -10.62
N ILE A 123 19.63 -1.58 -9.70
CA ILE A 123 20.24 -0.25 -9.89
C ILE A 123 21.74 -0.38 -10.11
N ALA A 124 22.44 -1.18 -9.30
CA ALA A 124 23.88 -1.41 -9.49
C ALA A 124 24.22 -2.06 -10.84
N GLN A 125 23.34 -2.90 -11.41
CA GLN A 125 23.52 -3.45 -12.76
C GLN A 125 23.31 -2.37 -13.84
N VAL A 126 22.33 -1.49 -13.66
CA VAL A 126 22.12 -0.36 -14.56
C VAL A 126 23.30 0.60 -14.55
N GLU A 127 23.83 0.92 -13.38
CA GLU A 127 24.99 1.82 -13.23
C GLU A 127 26.26 1.27 -13.88
N ARG A 128 26.46 -0.04 -13.83
CA ARG A 128 27.61 -0.72 -14.49
C ARG A 128 27.38 -0.96 -15.98
N GLY A 129 26.25 -0.56 -16.53
CA GLY A 129 25.91 -0.81 -17.93
C GLY A 129 25.61 -2.28 -18.28
N ALA A 130 25.46 -3.14 -17.27
CA ALA A 130 25.14 -4.56 -17.46
C ALA A 130 23.64 -4.80 -17.79
N MET A 131 22.79 -3.80 -17.54
CA MET A 131 21.36 -3.83 -17.79
C MET A 131 20.84 -2.43 -18.10
N THR A 132 19.85 -2.32 -18.96
CA THR A 132 19.15 -1.05 -19.20
C THR A 132 18.08 -0.79 -18.15
N PRO A 133 17.71 0.47 -17.85
CA PRO A 133 16.57 0.77 -16.98
C PRO A 133 15.25 0.13 -17.46
N ARG A 134 15.09 0.00 -18.78
CA ARG A 134 13.90 -0.61 -19.40
C ARG A 134 13.78 -2.11 -19.08
N GLU A 135 14.91 -2.81 -18.98
CA GLU A 135 14.94 -4.23 -18.59
C GLU A 135 14.78 -4.41 -17.07
N ALA A 136 15.36 -3.52 -16.27
CA ALA A 136 15.28 -3.55 -14.81
C ALA A 136 13.87 -3.29 -14.27
N THR A 137 13.10 -2.37 -14.89
CA THR A 137 11.79 -1.94 -14.40
C THR A 137 10.77 -3.09 -14.24
N PRO A 138 10.56 -4.00 -15.20
CA PRO A 138 9.63 -5.12 -15.02
C PRO A 138 10.06 -6.07 -13.90
N MET A 139 11.36 -6.26 -13.69
CA MET A 139 11.90 -7.11 -12.61
C MET A 139 11.64 -6.49 -11.24
N SER A 140 11.86 -5.19 -11.09
CA SER A 140 11.54 -4.46 -9.87
C SER A 140 10.03 -4.51 -9.55
N ARG A 141 9.17 -4.31 -10.55
CA ARG A 141 7.70 -4.41 -10.38
C ARG A 141 7.24 -5.80 -9.93
N ARG A 142 7.86 -6.86 -10.43
CA ARG A 142 7.57 -8.23 -9.99
C ARG A 142 7.97 -8.47 -8.54
N GLY A 143 9.02 -7.83 -8.06
CA GLY A 143 9.45 -7.88 -6.65
C GLY A 143 8.38 -7.38 -5.67
N VAL A 144 7.55 -6.40 -6.06
CA VAL A 144 6.42 -5.92 -5.24
C VAL A 144 5.43 -7.06 -4.96
N LEU A 145 5.21 -7.98 -5.90
CA LEU A 145 4.32 -9.12 -5.71
C LEU A 145 4.87 -10.12 -4.67
N THR A 146 6.18 -10.20 -4.53
CA THR A 146 6.85 -11.07 -3.54
C THR A 146 6.61 -10.57 -2.12
N ILE A 147 6.50 -9.26 -1.89
CA ILE A 147 6.17 -8.69 -0.58
C ILE A 147 4.83 -9.24 -0.06
N ARG A 148 3.81 -9.28 -0.93
CA ARG A 148 2.49 -9.81 -0.57
C ARG A 148 2.54 -11.30 -0.22
N ARG A 149 3.32 -12.08 -0.96
CA ARG A 149 3.46 -13.52 -0.75
C ARG A 149 4.17 -13.83 0.58
N ASN A 150 5.23 -13.11 0.91
CA ASN A 150 6.02 -13.33 2.13
C ASN A 150 5.33 -12.79 3.39
N ALA A 151 4.46 -11.81 3.30
CA ALA A 151 3.61 -11.38 4.41
C ALA A 151 2.73 -12.53 4.95
N VAL A 152 2.36 -13.47 4.09
CA VAL A 152 1.64 -14.70 4.46
C VAL A 152 2.59 -15.79 4.98
N LEU A 153 3.81 -15.89 4.43
CA LEU A 153 4.75 -16.99 4.72
C LEU A 153 5.63 -16.73 5.96
N SER A 154 5.98 -15.48 6.26
CA SER A 154 6.81 -15.13 7.44
C SER A 154 6.11 -15.37 8.78
N SER A 155 4.85 -15.75 8.77
CA SER A 155 4.06 -16.14 9.94
C SER A 155 4.08 -17.65 10.25
N GLY A 156 5.02 -18.43 9.71
CA GLY A 156 5.28 -19.80 10.18
C GLY A 156 4.51 -20.92 9.47
N LEU A 157 4.15 -20.74 8.21
CA LEU A 157 3.62 -21.83 7.38
C LEU A 157 4.74 -22.45 6.52
N THR A 158 5.32 -23.55 6.99
CA THR A 158 5.74 -24.64 6.10
C THR A 158 4.46 -25.12 5.38
N ALA A 159 4.38 -24.89 4.10
CA ALA A 159 3.30 -25.43 3.28
C ALA A 159 3.35 -26.96 3.33
N SER A 160 2.55 -27.56 4.18
CA SER A 160 2.16 -28.96 4.07
C SER A 160 1.29 -29.05 2.82
N ARG A 161 1.87 -29.53 1.72
CA ARG A 161 1.12 -29.98 0.57
C ARG A 161 0.25 -31.17 1.01
N ARG A 162 -1.03 -31.03 0.91
CA ARG A 162 -1.96 -32.14 0.65
C ARG A 162 -2.76 -31.81 -0.61
#